data_f027eaac88b5454a2861a4853f1bb02a
#
_entry.id   f027eaac88b5454a2861a4853f1bb02a
#
_cell.length_a   1.000
_cell.length_b   1.000
_cell.length_c   1.000
_cell.angle_alpha   90.00
_cell.angle_beta   90.00
_cell.angle_gamma   90.00
#
_symmetry.space_group_name_H-M   'P 1'
#
loop_
_entity.id
_entity.type
_entity.pdbx_description
1 polymer ?
#
loop_
_entity_poly.entity_id
_entity_poly.type
_entity_poly.pdbx_seq_one_letter_code
_entity_poly.pdbx_strand_id
1 'polypeptide(L)'
;MEGDDYTVTYLNNIEAGNATVVITGINGFYGTMKKTFKITPFDLKMDTAEKFKVESGFSTAFVKTGATPKPVITFNGTVLTEGKDYTLKYANNKKVAGAGDLKAPTVTITGKGNFKGTRTVTFDIVPQDLSNLSLEAADKVFQNKAKNYTTKFNVLDSNGKKLAVKKDYEIVKYAYADGSEVKDTDIIPAGTEIFVTVKAKEGSGFTGELTGSYRIVQADIGKVAAKVTDQTYTGSTITPGKEEITLTMKKVPFAADDYEIVSYSNNVKKGTATVIIRGVGNYGGTKKITFKIKSKKVGFLWW
;
A
#
# COMPACT_ATOMS: atom_id res chain seq x y z
N MET A 1 -33.17 64.73 6.59
CA MET A 1 -33.40 63.26 6.38
C MET A 1 -32.11 62.64 5.87
N GLU A 2 -31.99 61.30 5.85
CA GLU A 2 -30.86 60.60 5.23
C GLU A 2 -30.83 61.02 3.75
N GLY A 3 -29.65 61.39 3.27
CA GLY A 3 -29.45 61.94 1.88
C GLY A 3 -29.60 63.45 1.74
N ASP A 4 -30.37 64.11 2.63
CA ASP A 4 -30.51 65.56 2.65
C ASP A 4 -29.68 66.20 3.75
N ASP A 5 -29.73 65.67 4.98
CA ASP A 5 -29.09 66.26 6.15
C ASP A 5 -27.83 65.47 6.58
N TYR A 6 -27.80 64.21 6.26
CA TYR A 6 -26.70 63.31 6.63
C TYR A 6 -26.60 62.07 5.72
N THR A 7 -25.45 61.45 5.69
CA THR A 7 -25.19 60.16 5.04
C THR A 7 -24.87 59.10 6.10
N VAL A 8 -25.24 57.83 5.80
CA VAL A 8 -24.92 56.67 6.66
C VAL A 8 -24.00 55.72 5.92
N THR A 9 -22.91 55.34 6.58
CA THR A 9 -22.03 54.28 6.10
C THR A 9 -21.76 53.25 7.21
N TYR A 10 -21.37 52.05 6.83
CA TYR A 10 -21.09 50.96 7.77
C TYR A 10 -19.68 50.46 7.59
N LEU A 11 -19.06 50.08 8.73
CA LEU A 11 -17.74 49.46 8.76
C LEU A 11 -17.83 48.15 9.49
N ASN A 12 -17.15 47.12 8.97
CA ASN A 12 -17.10 45.76 9.56
C ASN A 12 -18.49 45.12 9.80
N ASN A 13 -19.45 45.40 8.91
CA ASN A 13 -20.85 45.00 9.06
C ASN A 13 -21.24 43.71 8.34
N ILE A 14 -20.26 42.87 7.96
CA ILE A 14 -20.48 41.59 7.24
C ILE A 14 -20.22 40.40 8.17
N GLU A 15 -19.13 40.44 8.92
CA GLU A 15 -18.69 39.34 9.77
C GLU A 15 -19.21 39.50 11.20
N ALA A 16 -19.39 38.39 11.91
CA ALA A 16 -19.71 38.41 13.33
C ALA A 16 -18.63 39.15 14.14
N GLY A 17 -19.05 40.07 15.00
CA GLY A 17 -18.13 40.91 15.74
C GLY A 17 -18.70 42.30 16.02
N ASN A 18 -17.86 43.28 16.22
CA ASN A 18 -18.26 44.66 16.41
C ASN A 18 -18.26 45.40 15.04
N ALA A 19 -19.43 45.85 14.64
CA ALA A 19 -19.63 46.71 13.49
C ALA A 19 -19.80 48.18 13.92
N THR A 20 -19.59 49.12 13.03
CA THR A 20 -19.74 50.53 13.31
C THR A 20 -20.63 51.18 12.25
N VAL A 21 -21.61 51.92 12.70
CA VAL A 21 -22.34 52.88 11.86
C VAL A 21 -21.68 54.25 11.98
N VAL A 22 -21.47 54.88 10.86
CA VAL A 22 -20.91 56.24 10.75
C VAL A 22 -21.93 57.11 10.09
N ILE A 23 -22.34 58.20 10.78
CA ILE A 23 -23.28 59.20 10.32
C ILE A 23 -22.49 60.47 10.09
N THR A 24 -22.54 61.01 8.88
CA THR A 24 -21.82 62.23 8.50
C THR A 24 -22.81 63.29 8.06
N GLY A 25 -22.76 64.46 8.70
CA GLY A 25 -23.62 65.60 8.35
C GLY A 25 -23.21 66.19 6.97
N ILE A 26 -24.25 66.62 6.22
CA ILE A 26 -24.15 67.25 4.90
C ILE A 26 -25.11 68.47 4.83
N ASN A 27 -25.00 69.29 3.81
CA ASN A 27 -25.91 70.40 3.49
C ASN A 27 -26.25 71.34 4.67
N GLY A 28 -25.20 71.81 5.39
CA GLY A 28 -25.36 72.72 6.54
C GLY A 28 -25.21 72.03 7.92
N PHE A 29 -25.19 70.72 7.96
CA PHE A 29 -24.84 69.93 9.15
C PHE A 29 -23.41 69.48 9.06
N TYR A 30 -22.65 69.56 10.16
CA TYR A 30 -21.22 69.28 10.19
C TYR A 30 -20.90 68.20 11.22
N GLY A 31 -19.81 67.49 10.97
CA GLY A 31 -19.25 66.50 11.86
C GLY A 31 -19.65 65.08 11.55
N THR A 32 -19.07 64.17 12.31
CA THR A 32 -19.27 62.69 12.17
C THR A 32 -19.58 62.08 13.50
N MET A 33 -20.63 61.28 13.58
CA MET A 33 -20.97 60.43 14.74
C MET A 33 -20.68 58.98 14.40
N LYS A 34 -20.06 58.24 15.32
CA LYS A 34 -19.83 56.80 15.23
C LYS A 34 -20.52 56.08 16.36
N LYS A 35 -21.20 54.99 16.07
CA LYS A 35 -21.80 54.08 17.04
C LYS A 35 -21.46 52.64 16.67
N THR A 36 -21.10 51.87 17.67
CA THR A 36 -20.83 50.44 17.50
C THR A 36 -22.06 49.62 17.79
N PHE A 37 -22.22 48.53 17.06
CA PHE A 37 -23.19 47.48 17.35
C PHE A 37 -22.58 46.12 17.12
N LYS A 38 -23.19 45.07 17.70
CA LYS A 38 -22.66 43.73 17.66
C LYS A 38 -23.41 42.88 16.63
N ILE A 39 -22.70 42.26 15.71
CA ILE A 39 -23.20 41.18 14.85
C ILE A 39 -22.92 39.86 15.58
N THR A 40 -23.98 39.15 15.96
CA THR A 40 -23.85 37.87 16.65
C THR A 40 -23.71 36.71 15.67
N PRO A 41 -22.83 35.73 15.94
CA PRO A 41 -22.75 34.52 15.11
C PRO A 41 -24.10 33.80 15.02
N PHE A 42 -24.39 33.25 13.85
CA PHE A 42 -25.59 32.43 13.63
C PHE A 42 -25.48 31.15 14.45
N ASP A 43 -26.53 30.81 15.22
CA ASP A 43 -26.53 29.63 16.08
C ASP A 43 -27.12 28.41 15.35
N LEU A 44 -26.30 27.40 15.11
CA LEU A 44 -26.69 26.18 14.41
C LEU A 44 -27.81 25.38 15.11
N LYS A 45 -27.98 25.56 16.43
CA LYS A 45 -29.03 24.90 17.22
C LYS A 45 -30.39 25.55 17.04
N MET A 46 -30.42 26.84 16.71
CA MET A 46 -31.63 27.65 16.65
C MET A 46 -32.13 27.91 15.23
N ASP A 47 -31.64 27.13 14.28
CA ASP A 47 -32.04 27.26 12.86
C ASP A 47 -33.41 26.64 12.61
N THR A 48 -34.48 27.41 12.86
CA THR A 48 -35.87 27.03 12.56
C THR A 48 -36.24 27.27 11.10
N ALA A 49 -35.46 28.07 10.36
CA ALA A 49 -35.70 28.46 8.98
C ALA A 49 -34.91 27.60 7.96
N GLU A 50 -34.27 26.54 8.44
CA GLU A 50 -33.48 25.62 7.60
C GLU A 50 -32.45 26.31 6.67
N LYS A 51 -31.89 27.42 7.15
CA LYS A 51 -30.85 28.16 6.43
C LYS A 51 -29.53 27.40 6.37
N PHE A 52 -29.23 26.65 7.46
CA PHE A 52 -28.08 25.79 7.57
C PHE A 52 -28.47 24.36 7.20
N LYS A 53 -27.96 23.88 6.08
CA LYS A 53 -28.23 22.53 5.58
C LYS A 53 -26.97 21.70 5.57
N VAL A 54 -27.11 20.45 5.99
CA VAL A 54 -26.10 19.42 5.88
C VAL A 54 -26.62 18.38 4.89
N GLU A 55 -25.81 17.95 3.96
CA GLU A 55 -26.13 16.82 3.09
C GLU A 55 -26.68 15.66 3.93
N SER A 56 -27.79 15.06 3.49
CA SER A 56 -28.45 13.96 4.18
C SER A 56 -28.22 12.64 3.44
N GLY A 57 -28.26 11.52 4.18
CA GLY A 57 -28.17 10.18 3.59
C GLY A 57 -26.82 9.86 2.94
N PHE A 58 -25.77 10.57 3.32
CA PHE A 58 -24.44 10.26 2.78
C PHE A 58 -23.85 9.00 3.42
N SER A 59 -23.12 8.25 2.62
CA SER A 59 -22.45 7.01 3.02
C SER A 59 -20.97 7.08 2.69
N THR A 60 -20.20 6.24 3.36
CA THR A 60 -18.77 6.09 3.09
C THR A 60 -18.32 4.65 3.30
N ALA A 61 -17.29 4.24 2.59
CA ALA A 61 -16.70 2.93 2.79
C ALA A 61 -16.00 2.83 4.16
N PHE A 62 -16.02 1.63 4.72
CA PHE A 62 -15.32 1.30 5.95
C PHE A 62 -13.81 1.55 5.82
N VAL A 63 -13.23 2.19 6.84
CA VAL A 63 -11.79 2.39 6.99
C VAL A 63 -11.37 2.03 8.42
N LYS A 64 -10.36 1.18 8.59
CA LYS A 64 -9.93 0.70 9.92
C LYS A 64 -9.51 1.81 10.90
N THR A 65 -9.00 2.91 10.39
CA THR A 65 -8.61 4.07 11.22
C THR A 65 -9.82 4.90 11.68
N GLY A 66 -10.97 4.69 11.06
CA GLY A 66 -12.22 5.43 11.23
C GLY A 66 -12.57 6.22 9.97
N ALA A 67 -13.80 6.07 9.53
CA ALA A 67 -14.34 6.78 8.39
C ALA A 67 -14.61 8.25 8.75
N THR A 68 -14.18 9.18 7.90
CA THR A 68 -14.31 10.62 8.11
C THR A 68 -14.84 11.31 6.86
N PRO A 69 -16.09 10.98 6.45
CA PRO A 69 -16.70 11.61 5.26
C PRO A 69 -16.86 13.12 5.48
N LYS A 70 -16.75 13.88 4.39
CA LYS A 70 -16.95 15.33 4.42
C LYS A 70 -18.27 15.69 3.75
N PRO A 71 -19.36 15.82 4.52
CA PRO A 71 -20.65 16.19 3.96
C PRO A 71 -20.59 17.62 3.41
N VAL A 72 -21.36 17.88 2.35
CA VAL A 72 -21.56 19.24 1.87
C VAL A 72 -22.42 20.01 2.88
N ILE A 73 -21.93 21.16 3.33
CA ILE A 73 -22.60 22.02 4.29
C ILE A 73 -22.85 23.38 3.65
N THR A 74 -24.08 23.84 3.70
CA THR A 74 -24.47 25.14 3.10
C THR A 74 -25.19 26.04 4.10
N PHE A 75 -25.08 27.34 3.90
CA PHE A 75 -25.86 28.36 4.58
C PHE A 75 -26.47 29.32 3.55
N ASN A 76 -27.78 29.47 3.55
CA ASN A 76 -28.54 30.23 2.52
C ASN A 76 -28.10 29.84 1.08
N GLY A 77 -27.82 28.54 0.83
CA GLY A 77 -27.39 28.03 -0.47
C GLY A 77 -25.87 28.19 -0.76
N THR A 78 -25.11 28.90 0.06
CA THR A 78 -23.67 29.07 -0.11
C THR A 78 -22.92 27.96 0.64
N VAL A 79 -21.99 27.29 -0.02
CA VAL A 79 -21.16 26.24 0.57
C VAL A 79 -20.21 26.83 1.60
N LEU A 80 -20.19 26.25 2.79
CA LEU A 80 -19.31 26.64 3.89
C LEU A 80 -17.94 25.91 3.82
N THR A 81 -16.91 26.52 4.42
CA THR A 81 -15.53 26.04 4.39
C THR A 81 -15.11 25.49 5.75
N GLU A 82 -14.68 24.21 5.79
CA GLU A 82 -14.08 23.61 6.98
C GLU A 82 -12.83 24.39 7.44
N GLY A 83 -12.70 24.61 8.75
CA GLY A 83 -11.62 25.37 9.35
C GLY A 83 -11.89 26.88 9.44
N LYS A 84 -12.66 27.46 8.51
CA LYS A 84 -13.12 28.86 8.54
C LYS A 84 -14.49 28.98 9.22
N ASP A 85 -15.49 28.28 8.71
CA ASP A 85 -16.89 28.42 9.09
C ASP A 85 -17.35 27.34 10.10
N TYR A 86 -16.68 26.18 10.11
CA TYR A 86 -16.98 25.08 11.02
C TYR A 86 -15.77 24.14 11.18
N THR A 87 -15.90 23.21 12.13
CA THR A 87 -15.01 22.05 12.33
C THR A 87 -15.85 20.79 12.46
N LEU A 88 -15.24 19.61 12.13
CA LEU A 88 -15.90 18.31 12.18
C LEU A 88 -15.29 17.43 13.29
N LYS A 89 -16.15 16.70 14.00
CA LYS A 89 -15.75 15.65 14.95
C LYS A 89 -16.61 14.41 14.73
N TYR A 90 -15.96 13.25 14.65
CA TYR A 90 -16.64 11.98 14.39
C TYR A 90 -16.73 11.11 15.63
N ALA A 91 -17.81 10.31 15.73
CA ALA A 91 -17.97 9.27 16.73
C ALA A 91 -18.62 8.03 16.11
N ASN A 92 -18.37 6.85 16.71
CA ASN A 92 -18.85 5.54 16.25
C ASN A 92 -18.43 5.19 14.80
N ASN A 93 -17.37 5.80 14.29
CA ASN A 93 -16.97 5.78 12.89
C ASN A 93 -15.95 4.69 12.53
N LYS A 94 -15.80 3.64 13.38
CA LYS A 94 -14.78 2.58 13.21
C LYS A 94 -15.37 1.20 12.92
N LYS A 95 -16.66 1.12 12.63
CA LYS A 95 -17.35 -0.13 12.29
C LYS A 95 -18.37 0.15 11.19
N VAL A 96 -18.67 -0.88 10.41
CA VAL A 96 -19.82 -0.87 9.50
C VAL A 96 -21.07 -0.72 10.33
N ALA A 97 -21.89 0.27 10.02
CA ALA A 97 -23.15 0.57 10.71
C ALA A 97 -23.98 1.56 9.88
N GLY A 98 -25.29 1.46 9.99
CA GLY A 98 -26.23 2.37 9.36
C GLY A 98 -26.53 3.61 10.18
N ALA A 99 -26.99 4.65 9.53
CA ALA A 99 -27.44 5.92 10.15
C ALA A 99 -28.61 5.74 11.10
N GLY A 100 -29.39 4.65 10.97
CA GLY A 100 -30.50 4.28 11.83
C GLY A 100 -30.14 3.36 13.01
N ASP A 101 -28.90 2.93 13.13
CA ASP A 101 -28.49 1.99 14.18
C ASP A 101 -28.44 2.65 15.54
N LEU A 102 -28.59 1.85 16.62
CA LEU A 102 -28.50 2.33 17.99
C LEU A 102 -27.16 3.03 18.33
N LYS A 103 -26.08 2.63 17.65
CA LYS A 103 -24.75 3.24 17.73
C LYS A 103 -24.33 3.76 16.34
N ALA A 104 -25.24 4.49 15.70
CA ALA A 104 -24.98 5.07 14.37
C ALA A 104 -23.68 5.87 14.34
N PRO A 105 -22.94 5.82 13.24
CA PRO A 105 -21.85 6.76 12.99
C PRO A 105 -22.37 8.18 12.96
N THR A 106 -21.66 9.10 13.61
CA THR A 106 -22.07 10.51 13.70
C THR A 106 -20.92 11.44 13.33
N VAL A 107 -21.30 12.57 12.72
CA VAL A 107 -20.42 13.73 12.60
C VAL A 107 -21.05 14.91 13.31
N THR A 108 -20.31 15.51 14.22
CA THR A 108 -20.69 16.74 14.92
C THR A 108 -20.01 17.91 14.25
N ILE A 109 -20.81 18.84 13.75
CA ILE A 109 -20.41 20.08 13.12
C ILE A 109 -20.42 21.15 14.22
N THR A 110 -19.28 21.80 14.46
CA THR A 110 -19.16 22.92 15.41
C THR A 110 -18.93 24.21 14.64
N GLY A 111 -19.82 25.17 14.80
CA GLY A 111 -19.71 26.49 14.15
C GLY A 111 -18.49 27.27 14.60
N LYS A 112 -17.92 28.04 13.67
CA LYS A 112 -16.74 28.90 13.85
C LYS A 112 -16.94 30.21 13.09
N GLY A 113 -16.26 31.30 13.51
CA GLY A 113 -16.37 32.59 12.84
C GLY A 113 -17.80 33.17 12.91
N ASN A 114 -18.49 33.21 11.79
CA ASN A 114 -19.86 33.69 11.68
C ASN A 114 -20.91 32.71 12.21
N PHE A 115 -20.49 31.54 12.64
CA PHE A 115 -21.36 30.49 13.16
C PHE A 115 -20.96 30.08 14.56
N LYS A 116 -21.92 29.63 15.38
CA LYS A 116 -21.72 29.09 16.73
C LYS A 116 -22.67 27.90 16.97
N GLY A 117 -22.43 27.20 18.08
CA GLY A 117 -23.19 26.01 18.44
C GLY A 117 -22.77 24.77 17.70
N THR A 118 -23.53 23.70 17.84
CA THR A 118 -23.22 22.39 17.27
C THR A 118 -24.45 21.77 16.63
N ARG A 119 -24.26 21.03 15.54
CA ARG A 119 -25.27 20.15 14.94
C ARG A 119 -24.66 18.79 14.67
N THR A 120 -25.34 17.72 15.07
CA THR A 120 -24.88 16.35 14.86
C THR A 120 -25.82 15.68 13.87
N VAL A 121 -25.23 14.99 12.88
CA VAL A 121 -25.96 14.17 11.90
C VAL A 121 -25.36 12.77 11.86
N THR A 122 -26.17 11.78 11.48
CA THR A 122 -25.75 10.39 11.28
C THR A 122 -25.38 10.16 9.82
N PHE A 123 -24.59 9.11 9.57
CA PHE A 123 -24.21 8.66 8.23
C PHE A 123 -24.04 7.14 8.20
N ASP A 124 -23.97 6.57 7.00
CA ASP A 124 -23.77 5.13 6.82
C ASP A 124 -22.29 4.83 6.60
N ILE A 125 -21.79 3.77 7.24
CA ILE A 125 -20.52 3.14 6.92
C ILE A 125 -20.84 1.79 6.29
N VAL A 126 -20.59 1.68 4.98
CA VAL A 126 -20.76 0.44 4.22
C VAL A 126 -19.49 -0.37 4.18
N PRO A 127 -19.55 -1.71 4.02
CA PRO A 127 -18.37 -2.53 3.87
C PRO A 127 -17.49 -2.03 2.72
N GLN A 128 -16.17 -2.12 2.90
CA GLN A 128 -15.20 -1.84 1.84
C GLN A 128 -14.99 -3.10 1.00
N ASP A 129 -15.21 -3.01 -0.32
CA ASP A 129 -14.89 -4.12 -1.23
C ASP A 129 -13.39 -4.25 -1.42
N LEU A 130 -12.85 -5.46 -1.23
CA LEU A 130 -11.43 -5.76 -1.43
C LEU A 130 -10.99 -5.53 -2.88
N SER A 131 -11.88 -5.69 -3.87
CA SER A 131 -11.57 -5.47 -5.28
C SER A 131 -11.13 -4.03 -5.59
N ASN A 132 -11.48 -3.07 -4.73
CA ASN A 132 -11.06 -1.67 -4.82
C ASN A 132 -9.74 -1.38 -4.10
N LEU A 133 -9.09 -2.40 -3.56
CA LEU A 133 -7.82 -2.29 -2.84
C LEU A 133 -6.66 -2.80 -3.67
N SER A 134 -5.43 -2.67 -3.15
CA SER A 134 -4.24 -3.19 -3.80
C SER A 134 -3.67 -4.39 -3.05
N LEU A 135 -3.19 -5.38 -3.82
CA LEU A 135 -2.40 -6.49 -3.32
C LEU A 135 -0.98 -6.35 -3.89
N GLU A 136 -0.01 -6.16 -3.00
CA GLU A 136 1.40 -6.05 -3.35
C GLU A 136 2.13 -7.33 -2.94
N ALA A 137 2.60 -8.08 -3.91
CA ALA A 137 3.38 -9.29 -3.70
C ALA A 137 4.80 -9.11 -4.29
N ALA A 138 5.81 -9.58 -3.55
CA ALA A 138 7.16 -9.61 -4.07
C ALA A 138 7.39 -10.90 -4.86
N ASP A 139 8.18 -10.80 -5.94
CA ASP A 139 8.64 -11.96 -6.68
C ASP A 139 9.36 -12.95 -5.77
N LYS A 140 9.17 -14.22 -6.06
CA LYS A 140 9.73 -15.33 -5.29
C LYS A 140 10.91 -15.94 -6.02
N VAL A 141 12.08 -15.91 -5.41
CA VAL A 141 13.25 -16.63 -5.94
C VAL A 141 12.99 -18.13 -5.91
N PHE A 142 13.24 -18.80 -7.03
CA PHE A 142 13.10 -20.24 -7.19
C PHE A 142 13.81 -21.01 -6.05
N GLN A 143 13.17 -22.04 -5.58
CA GLN A 143 13.73 -23.01 -4.63
C GLN A 143 13.34 -24.40 -5.10
N ASN A 144 14.31 -25.28 -5.29
CA ASN A 144 14.08 -26.66 -5.68
C ASN A 144 13.50 -27.48 -4.51
N LYS A 145 12.25 -27.22 -4.19
CA LYS A 145 11.49 -27.94 -3.15
C LYS A 145 9.99 -27.74 -3.37
N ALA A 146 9.20 -28.67 -2.89
CA ALA A 146 7.74 -28.54 -2.86
C ALA A 146 7.32 -27.26 -2.12
N LYS A 147 6.16 -26.72 -2.48
CA LYS A 147 5.57 -25.51 -1.91
C LYS A 147 6.49 -24.27 -2.01
N ASN A 148 7.27 -24.20 -3.10
CA ASN A 148 8.21 -23.08 -3.31
C ASN A 148 7.52 -21.77 -3.73
N TYR A 149 6.21 -21.80 -3.97
CA TYR A 149 5.43 -20.68 -4.49
C TYR A 149 5.00 -19.66 -3.43
N THR A 150 4.90 -20.03 -2.16
CA THR A 150 4.44 -19.09 -1.13
C THR A 150 5.37 -17.89 -0.96
N THR A 151 4.84 -16.69 -1.07
CA THR A 151 5.58 -15.44 -0.87
C THR A 151 4.90 -14.56 0.18
N LYS A 152 5.60 -13.51 0.62
CA LYS A 152 4.99 -12.48 1.45
C LYS A 152 4.28 -11.48 0.54
N PHE A 153 3.05 -11.13 0.87
CA PHE A 153 2.30 -10.08 0.22
C PHE A 153 1.56 -9.22 1.24
N ASN A 154 1.13 -8.05 0.82
CA ASN A 154 0.35 -7.12 1.61
C ASN A 154 -0.94 -6.78 0.85
N VAL A 155 -2.06 -6.79 1.53
CA VAL A 155 -3.28 -6.11 1.07
C VAL A 155 -3.32 -4.77 1.79
N LEU A 156 -3.46 -3.69 1.02
CA LEU A 156 -3.44 -2.32 1.54
C LEU A 156 -4.83 -1.70 1.43
N ASP A 157 -5.29 -1.05 2.50
CA ASP A 157 -6.52 -0.26 2.46
C ASP A 157 -6.33 1.05 1.65
N SER A 158 -7.39 1.80 1.45
CA SER A 158 -7.39 3.06 0.70
C SER A 158 -6.43 4.14 1.27
N ASN A 159 -5.97 3.97 2.50
CA ASN A 159 -4.98 4.84 3.14
C ASN A 159 -3.57 4.24 3.15
N GLY A 160 -3.33 3.15 2.41
CA GLY A 160 -2.04 2.46 2.35
C GLY A 160 -1.71 1.63 3.59
N LYS A 161 -2.67 1.41 4.49
CA LYS A 161 -2.46 0.61 5.69
C LYS A 161 -2.66 -0.88 5.40
N LYS A 162 -1.75 -1.71 5.89
CA LYS A 162 -1.81 -3.16 5.72
C LYS A 162 -2.99 -3.78 6.46
N LEU A 163 -3.73 -4.61 5.77
CA LEU A 163 -4.73 -5.50 6.33
C LEU A 163 -4.06 -6.74 6.94
N ALA A 164 -4.70 -7.31 7.96
CA ALA A 164 -4.18 -8.47 8.68
C ALA A 164 -4.81 -9.76 8.17
N VAL A 165 -3.98 -10.69 7.68
CA VAL A 165 -4.41 -12.04 7.34
C VAL A 165 -5.09 -12.72 8.54
N LYS A 166 -6.11 -13.55 8.29
CA LYS A 166 -6.98 -14.23 9.28
C LYS A 166 -7.88 -13.31 10.11
N LYS A 167 -7.65 -12.00 10.13
CA LYS A 167 -8.49 -11.02 10.83
C LYS A 167 -9.36 -10.24 9.85
N ASP A 168 -8.77 -9.71 8.80
CA ASP A 168 -9.45 -8.87 7.81
C ASP A 168 -9.80 -9.66 6.54
N TYR A 169 -8.94 -10.61 6.17
CA TYR A 169 -9.10 -11.50 5.02
C TYR A 169 -8.44 -12.86 5.26
N GLU A 170 -8.75 -13.81 4.42
CA GLU A 170 -8.11 -15.12 4.32
C GLU A 170 -7.62 -15.38 2.91
N ILE A 171 -6.62 -16.26 2.77
CA ILE A 171 -6.12 -16.70 1.47
C ILE A 171 -7.04 -17.82 1.00
N VAL A 172 -7.62 -17.66 -0.19
CA VAL A 172 -8.52 -18.66 -0.79
C VAL A 172 -7.69 -19.68 -1.54
N LYS A 173 -6.84 -19.23 -2.48
CA LYS A 173 -6.04 -20.12 -3.32
C LYS A 173 -4.81 -19.43 -3.91
N TYR A 174 -3.89 -20.29 -4.36
CA TYR A 174 -2.86 -19.95 -5.33
C TYR A 174 -3.18 -20.68 -6.63
N ALA A 175 -3.05 -20.00 -7.78
CA ALA A 175 -3.41 -20.54 -9.08
C ALA A 175 -2.38 -20.17 -10.15
N TYR A 176 -2.33 -20.96 -11.21
CA TYR A 176 -1.65 -20.64 -12.45
C TYR A 176 -2.48 -19.67 -13.31
N ALA A 177 -1.93 -19.18 -14.42
CA ALA A 177 -2.61 -18.24 -15.31
C ALA A 177 -3.86 -18.85 -16.00
N ASP A 178 -3.92 -20.17 -16.14
CA ASP A 178 -5.08 -20.89 -16.67
C ASP A 178 -6.19 -21.09 -15.62
N GLY A 179 -5.98 -20.62 -14.38
CA GLY A 179 -6.92 -20.75 -13.26
C GLY A 179 -6.81 -22.08 -12.50
N SER A 180 -6.00 -23.04 -12.94
CA SER A 180 -5.76 -24.28 -12.21
C SER A 180 -5.05 -24.00 -10.90
N GLU A 181 -5.42 -24.74 -9.84
CA GLU A 181 -4.90 -24.52 -8.49
C GLU A 181 -3.49 -25.11 -8.34
N VAL A 182 -2.59 -24.35 -7.70
CA VAL A 182 -1.24 -24.80 -7.35
C VAL A 182 -1.30 -25.76 -6.18
N LYS A 183 -0.74 -26.96 -6.34
CA LYS A 183 -0.71 -27.99 -5.29
C LYS A 183 0.49 -27.80 -4.36
N ASP A 184 0.34 -28.17 -3.11
CA ASP A 184 1.42 -28.13 -2.11
C ASP A 184 2.63 -29.01 -2.46
N THR A 185 2.44 -29.99 -3.34
CA THR A 185 3.50 -30.87 -3.86
C THR A 185 4.30 -30.26 -5.03
N ASP A 186 3.78 -29.20 -5.65
CA ASP A 186 4.37 -28.63 -6.85
C ASP A 186 5.68 -27.92 -6.59
N ILE A 187 6.63 -28.09 -7.50
CA ILE A 187 7.87 -27.32 -7.58
C ILE A 187 7.72 -26.42 -8.79
N ILE A 188 7.41 -25.15 -8.54
CA ILE A 188 7.08 -24.20 -9.61
C ILE A 188 8.38 -23.69 -10.26
N PRO A 189 8.54 -23.82 -11.59
CA PRO A 189 9.75 -23.34 -12.29
C PRO A 189 9.83 -21.82 -12.34
N ALA A 190 11.05 -21.31 -12.48
CA ALA A 190 11.30 -19.90 -12.74
C ALA A 190 10.64 -19.45 -14.05
N GLY A 191 10.16 -18.21 -14.09
CA GLY A 191 9.38 -17.65 -15.20
C GLY A 191 7.86 -17.79 -15.03
N THR A 192 7.40 -18.67 -14.13
CA THR A 192 5.96 -18.88 -13.89
C THR A 192 5.38 -17.72 -13.10
N GLU A 193 4.23 -17.21 -13.55
CA GLU A 193 3.41 -16.25 -12.82
C GLU A 193 2.39 -17.00 -11.94
N ILE A 194 2.29 -16.60 -10.68
CA ILE A 194 1.36 -17.17 -9.70
C ILE A 194 0.38 -16.11 -9.27
N PHE A 195 -0.89 -16.46 -9.28
CA PHE A 195 -2.00 -15.64 -8.80
C PHE A 195 -2.37 -16.06 -7.39
N VAL A 196 -2.55 -15.09 -6.49
CA VAL A 196 -3.05 -15.31 -5.15
C VAL A 196 -4.39 -14.61 -5.00
N THR A 197 -5.42 -15.35 -4.62
CA THR A 197 -6.76 -14.82 -4.34
C THR A 197 -6.98 -14.80 -2.84
N VAL A 198 -7.42 -13.66 -2.34
CA VAL A 198 -7.81 -13.44 -0.95
C VAL A 198 -9.29 -13.07 -0.90
N LYS A 199 -9.97 -13.43 0.17
CA LYS A 199 -11.39 -13.16 0.42
C LYS A 199 -11.54 -12.42 1.74
N ALA A 200 -12.42 -11.45 1.78
CA ALA A 200 -12.77 -10.74 3.01
C ALA A 200 -13.33 -11.68 4.06
N LYS A 201 -12.90 -11.51 5.31
CA LYS A 201 -13.44 -12.29 6.42
C LYS A 201 -14.75 -11.66 6.90
N GLU A 202 -15.73 -12.47 7.20
CA GLU A 202 -17.01 -12.03 7.74
C GLU A 202 -16.82 -11.17 9.01
N GLY A 203 -17.56 -10.07 9.10
CA GLY A 203 -17.48 -9.12 10.22
C GLY A 203 -16.21 -8.28 10.29
N SER A 204 -15.31 -8.39 9.33
CA SER A 204 -14.06 -7.59 9.29
C SER A 204 -14.26 -6.12 8.88
N GLY A 205 -15.41 -5.81 8.30
CA GLY A 205 -15.70 -4.51 7.66
C GLY A 205 -15.34 -4.48 6.17
N PHE A 206 -14.86 -5.60 5.63
CA PHE A 206 -14.55 -5.78 4.22
C PHE A 206 -15.49 -6.79 3.57
N THR A 207 -15.60 -6.76 2.24
CA THR A 207 -16.37 -7.69 1.40
C THR A 207 -15.59 -8.06 0.15
N GLY A 208 -16.08 -9.05 -0.60
CA GLY A 208 -15.53 -9.42 -1.90
C GLY A 208 -14.21 -10.17 -1.83
N GLU A 209 -13.59 -10.28 -2.98
CA GLU A 209 -12.31 -10.96 -3.21
C GLU A 209 -11.33 -10.04 -3.95
N LEU A 210 -10.04 -10.29 -3.77
CA LEU A 210 -8.98 -9.57 -4.48
C LEU A 210 -7.95 -10.59 -4.95
N THR A 211 -7.55 -10.49 -6.22
CA THR A 211 -6.49 -11.30 -6.80
C THR A 211 -5.31 -10.40 -7.19
N GLY A 212 -4.12 -10.84 -6.83
CA GLY A 212 -2.86 -10.25 -7.27
C GLY A 212 -1.91 -11.32 -7.78
N SER A 213 -0.82 -10.93 -8.43
CA SER A 213 0.16 -11.87 -8.96
C SER A 213 1.59 -11.49 -8.59
N TYR A 214 2.48 -12.46 -8.73
CA TYR A 214 3.93 -12.34 -8.61
C TYR A 214 4.58 -13.45 -9.45
N ARG A 215 5.87 -13.33 -9.70
CA ARG A 215 6.62 -14.31 -10.49
C ARG A 215 7.57 -15.14 -9.64
N ILE A 216 7.77 -16.39 -10.04
CA ILE A 216 8.92 -17.17 -9.60
C ILE A 216 10.10 -16.74 -10.47
N VAL A 217 11.11 -16.11 -9.87
CA VAL A 217 12.29 -15.62 -10.58
C VAL A 217 13.47 -16.58 -10.39
N GLN A 218 14.41 -16.56 -11.31
CA GLN A 218 15.59 -17.42 -11.27
C GLN A 218 16.38 -17.28 -9.96
N ALA A 219 16.91 -18.40 -9.49
CA ALA A 219 17.89 -18.39 -8.40
C ALA A 219 19.29 -18.12 -8.95
N ASP A 220 20.06 -17.28 -8.26
CA ASP A 220 21.42 -16.91 -8.64
C ASP A 220 22.38 -18.09 -8.40
N ILE A 221 22.91 -18.68 -9.49
CA ILE A 221 23.91 -19.77 -9.43
C ILE A 221 25.20 -19.31 -8.74
N GLY A 222 25.51 -18.03 -8.74
CA GLY A 222 26.66 -17.47 -8.03
C GLY A 222 26.66 -17.78 -6.53
N LYS A 223 25.47 -17.97 -5.94
CA LYS A 223 25.27 -18.22 -4.49
C LYS A 223 25.24 -19.70 -4.08
N VAL A 224 25.34 -20.63 -5.04
CA VAL A 224 25.32 -22.07 -4.72
C VAL A 224 26.66 -22.55 -4.23
N ALA A 225 26.68 -23.61 -3.42
CA ALA A 225 27.91 -24.31 -3.07
C ALA A 225 28.41 -25.12 -4.29
N ALA A 226 29.67 -25.00 -4.63
CA ALA A 226 30.26 -25.62 -5.80
C ALA A 226 31.63 -26.20 -5.51
N LYS A 227 31.88 -27.37 -6.07
CA LYS A 227 33.17 -28.05 -6.00
C LYS A 227 33.46 -28.75 -7.33
N VAL A 228 34.70 -28.69 -7.76
CA VAL A 228 35.24 -29.50 -8.85
C VAL A 228 36.25 -30.47 -8.27
N THR A 229 36.25 -31.72 -8.73
CA THR A 229 37.20 -32.73 -8.32
C THR A 229 38.62 -32.33 -8.79
N ASP A 230 39.60 -32.46 -7.92
CA ASP A 230 41.01 -32.19 -8.27
C ASP A 230 41.49 -33.10 -9.41
N GLN A 231 42.20 -32.55 -10.36
CA GLN A 231 42.64 -33.21 -11.58
C GLN A 231 44.12 -33.55 -11.56
N THR A 232 44.49 -34.58 -12.29
CA THR A 232 45.92 -34.97 -12.48
C THR A 232 46.48 -34.30 -13.74
N TYR A 233 47.70 -33.76 -13.64
CA TYR A 233 48.42 -33.18 -14.76
C TYR A 233 48.68 -34.22 -15.84
N THR A 234 48.25 -33.88 -17.08
CA THR A 234 48.34 -34.75 -18.28
C THR A 234 49.31 -34.26 -19.31
N GLY A 235 49.82 -33.02 -19.21
CA GLY A 235 50.60 -32.36 -20.26
C GLY A 235 49.72 -31.63 -21.29
N SER A 236 48.41 -31.84 -21.25
CA SER A 236 47.42 -31.25 -22.20
C SER A 236 46.36 -30.42 -21.42
N THR A 237 45.48 -29.78 -22.16
CA THR A 237 44.34 -29.04 -21.59
C THR A 237 43.45 -29.98 -20.81
N ILE A 238 43.05 -29.58 -19.61
CA ILE A 238 42.21 -30.33 -18.67
C ILE A 238 40.85 -29.61 -18.55
N THR A 239 39.79 -30.30 -18.94
CA THR A 239 38.39 -29.74 -19.00
C THR A 239 37.43 -30.68 -18.24
N PRO A 240 37.37 -30.60 -16.88
CA PRO A 240 36.45 -31.42 -16.09
C PRO A 240 35.01 -31.30 -16.64
N GLY A 241 34.39 -32.44 -16.86
CA GLY A 241 32.97 -32.49 -17.30
C GLY A 241 32.00 -32.20 -16.14
N LYS A 242 30.70 -32.23 -16.48
CA LYS A 242 29.65 -31.99 -15.47
C LYS A 242 29.63 -33.04 -14.36
N GLU A 243 30.07 -34.25 -14.63
CA GLU A 243 30.19 -35.37 -13.67
C GLU A 243 31.25 -35.11 -12.58
N GLU A 244 32.23 -34.23 -12.88
CA GLU A 244 33.27 -33.83 -11.96
C GLU A 244 32.96 -32.54 -11.19
N ILE A 245 31.86 -31.89 -11.53
CA ILE A 245 31.37 -30.65 -10.93
C ILE A 245 30.18 -30.95 -10.05
N THR A 246 30.31 -30.73 -8.75
CA THR A 246 29.23 -30.86 -7.77
C THR A 246 28.68 -29.49 -7.43
N LEU A 247 27.39 -29.26 -7.64
CA LEU A 247 26.66 -28.06 -7.24
C LEU A 247 25.56 -28.42 -6.26
N THR A 248 25.39 -27.63 -5.20
CA THR A 248 24.31 -27.82 -4.25
C THR A 248 23.71 -26.50 -3.78
N MET A 249 22.39 -26.43 -3.68
CA MET A 249 21.68 -25.34 -3.02
C MET A 249 20.88 -25.88 -1.83
N LYS A 250 21.18 -25.41 -0.62
CA LYS A 250 20.53 -25.88 0.61
C LYS A 250 20.53 -27.42 0.74
N LYS A 251 21.64 -28.06 0.37
CA LYS A 251 21.84 -29.52 0.35
C LYS A 251 21.07 -30.27 -0.76
N VAL A 252 20.37 -29.58 -1.65
CA VAL A 252 19.74 -30.18 -2.83
C VAL A 252 20.74 -30.14 -3.98
N PRO A 253 21.10 -31.28 -4.60
CA PRO A 253 21.98 -31.31 -5.75
C PRO A 253 21.32 -30.72 -6.99
N PHE A 254 22.15 -30.17 -7.90
CA PHE A 254 21.74 -29.69 -9.20
C PHE A 254 21.69 -30.85 -10.20
N ALA A 255 20.74 -30.79 -11.13
CA ALA A 255 20.75 -31.64 -12.31
C ALA A 255 21.78 -31.14 -13.32
N ALA A 256 22.24 -32.04 -14.21
CA ALA A 256 23.19 -31.68 -15.26
C ALA A 256 22.68 -30.58 -16.20
N ASP A 257 21.36 -30.48 -16.38
CA ASP A 257 20.72 -29.50 -17.26
C ASP A 257 20.43 -28.16 -16.58
N ASP A 258 20.70 -28.04 -15.28
CA ASP A 258 20.52 -26.79 -14.53
C ASP A 258 21.62 -25.74 -14.85
N TYR A 259 22.69 -26.13 -15.55
CA TYR A 259 23.79 -25.24 -15.87
C TYR A 259 24.56 -25.68 -17.14
N GLU A 260 25.30 -24.73 -17.70
CA GLU A 260 26.26 -24.95 -18.80
C GLU A 260 27.68 -24.58 -18.37
N ILE A 261 28.68 -25.29 -18.93
CA ILE A 261 30.08 -24.92 -18.77
C ILE A 261 30.40 -23.89 -19.87
N VAL A 262 30.87 -22.71 -19.47
CA VAL A 262 31.15 -21.59 -20.36
C VAL A 262 32.59 -21.58 -20.82
N SER A 263 33.54 -21.73 -19.87
CA SER A 263 34.97 -21.64 -20.21
C SER A 263 35.84 -22.19 -19.10
N TYR A 264 37.09 -22.47 -19.47
CA TYR A 264 38.18 -22.82 -18.54
C TYR A 264 39.33 -21.83 -18.70
N SER A 265 40.10 -21.68 -17.62
CA SER A 265 41.35 -20.92 -17.66
C SER A 265 42.39 -21.51 -16.69
N ASN A 266 43.69 -21.30 -17.02
CA ASN A 266 44.83 -21.85 -16.30
C ASN A 266 44.79 -23.38 -16.14
N ASN A 267 44.19 -24.05 -17.13
CA ASN A 267 43.86 -25.48 -17.07
C ASN A 267 44.85 -26.40 -17.84
N VAL A 268 46.06 -25.92 -18.10
CA VAL A 268 47.13 -26.72 -18.77
C VAL A 268 48.24 -27.08 -17.83
N LYS A 269 48.64 -26.18 -16.92
CA LYS A 269 49.77 -26.36 -16.02
C LYS A 269 49.34 -26.79 -14.62
N LYS A 270 50.24 -27.43 -13.85
CA LYS A 270 50.03 -27.69 -12.42
C LYS A 270 49.73 -26.39 -11.67
N GLY A 271 48.77 -26.44 -10.74
CA GLY A 271 48.37 -25.27 -9.97
C GLY A 271 46.84 -25.15 -9.80
N THR A 272 46.38 -23.93 -9.76
CA THR A 272 44.93 -23.64 -9.62
C THR A 272 44.35 -23.27 -10.97
N ALA A 273 43.45 -24.09 -11.46
CA ALA A 273 42.66 -23.84 -12.66
C ALA A 273 41.26 -23.31 -12.27
N THR A 274 40.56 -22.80 -13.26
CA THR A 274 39.22 -22.23 -13.10
C THR A 274 38.28 -22.77 -14.17
N VAL A 275 37.06 -23.06 -13.78
CA VAL A 275 35.92 -23.24 -14.69
C VAL A 275 34.87 -22.17 -14.40
N ILE A 276 34.24 -21.63 -15.45
CA ILE A 276 33.11 -20.72 -15.37
C ILE A 276 31.88 -21.47 -15.85
N ILE A 277 30.85 -21.48 -15.07
CA ILE A 277 29.53 -22.04 -15.41
C ILE A 277 28.47 -20.95 -15.46
N ARG A 278 27.40 -21.17 -16.21
CA ARG A 278 26.21 -20.34 -16.32
C ARG A 278 24.97 -21.13 -15.94
N GLY A 279 24.09 -20.57 -15.12
CA GLY A 279 22.80 -21.17 -14.81
C GLY A 279 21.85 -21.20 -16.01
N VAL A 280 21.00 -22.23 -16.08
CA VAL A 280 20.00 -22.44 -17.12
C VAL A 280 18.64 -22.72 -16.45
N GLY A 281 17.54 -22.42 -17.16
CA GLY A 281 16.18 -22.68 -16.69
C GLY A 281 15.85 -21.98 -15.38
N ASN A 282 15.79 -22.72 -14.28
CA ASN A 282 15.47 -22.21 -12.95
C ASN A 282 16.58 -21.37 -12.29
N TYR A 283 17.75 -21.36 -12.89
CA TYR A 283 18.94 -20.69 -12.36
C TYR A 283 19.47 -19.67 -13.37
N GLY A 284 19.93 -18.54 -12.87
CA GLY A 284 20.53 -17.48 -13.67
C GLY A 284 21.91 -17.07 -13.16
N GLY A 285 22.57 -16.20 -13.91
CA GLY A 285 23.89 -15.69 -13.57
C GLY A 285 25.02 -16.67 -13.91
N THR A 286 26.23 -16.36 -13.39
CA THR A 286 27.44 -17.15 -13.63
C THR A 286 28.15 -17.44 -12.32
N LYS A 287 28.94 -18.54 -12.30
CA LYS A 287 29.78 -18.89 -11.18
C LYS A 287 31.17 -19.30 -11.63
N LYS A 288 32.16 -18.72 -10.97
CA LYS A 288 33.57 -19.12 -11.08
C LYS A 288 33.89 -20.15 -10.00
N ILE A 289 34.42 -21.29 -10.41
CA ILE A 289 34.83 -22.38 -9.52
C ILE A 289 36.32 -22.70 -9.78
N THR A 290 37.08 -22.89 -8.73
CA THR A 290 38.50 -23.25 -8.86
C THR A 290 38.70 -24.72 -8.52
N PHE A 291 39.69 -25.35 -9.17
CA PHE A 291 40.14 -26.72 -8.90
C PHE A 291 41.66 -26.82 -8.99
N LYS A 292 42.22 -27.89 -8.40
CA LYS A 292 43.66 -28.11 -8.43
C LYS A 292 44.06 -29.10 -9.53
N ILE A 293 45.16 -28.78 -10.24
CA ILE A 293 45.86 -29.71 -11.12
C ILE A 293 47.12 -30.16 -10.40
N LYS A 294 47.16 -31.44 -10.01
CA LYS A 294 48.21 -32.04 -9.18
C LYS A 294 49.17 -32.89 -10.01
N SER A 295 50.36 -33.13 -9.51
CA SER A 295 51.27 -34.11 -10.09
C SER A 295 50.68 -35.52 -10.05
N LYS A 296 50.96 -36.35 -11.01
CA LYS A 296 50.69 -37.79 -10.90
C LYS A 296 51.45 -38.33 -9.65
N LYS A 297 50.73 -39.01 -8.75
CA LYS A 297 51.42 -39.72 -7.66
C LYS A 297 52.23 -40.86 -8.27
N VAL A 298 53.56 -40.80 -8.16
CA VAL A 298 54.44 -41.93 -8.45
C VAL A 298 54.43 -42.81 -7.19
N GLY A 299 53.82 -43.98 -7.31
CA GLY A 299 53.95 -44.98 -6.25
C GLY A 299 55.39 -45.49 -6.25
N PHE A 300 56.12 -45.25 -5.15
CA PHE A 300 57.36 -45.96 -4.94
C PHE A 300 57.01 -47.40 -4.55
N LEU A 301 57.26 -48.34 -5.51
CA LEU A 301 57.37 -49.75 -5.16
C LEU A 301 58.66 -49.92 -4.40
N TRP A 302 58.54 -50.21 -3.12
CA TRP A 302 59.74 -50.74 -2.31
C TRP A 302 59.93 -52.17 -2.77
N TRP A 303 61.10 -52.46 -3.30
CA TRP A 303 61.62 -53.82 -3.54
C TRP A 303 62.16 -54.40 -2.26
#